data_dd7eda35a3bdd2c71d292dad0d75a686
#
_entry.id   dd7eda35a3bdd2c71d292dad0d75a686
#
_cell.length_a   1.000
_cell.length_b   1.000
_cell.length_c   1.000
_cell.angle_alpha   90.00
_cell.angle_beta   90.00
_cell.angle_gamma   90.00
#
_symmetry.space_group_name_H-M   'P 1'
#
loop_
_entity.id
_entity.type
_entity.pdbx_description
1 polymer ?
#
loop_
_entity_poly.entity_id
_entity_poly.type
_entity_poly.pdbx_seq_one_letter_code
_entity_poly.pdbx_strand_id
1 'polypeptide(L)'
;MCVKTTRRFAAALSVFTLCAMGPTAASDKKKPSVTLRANPVSGMAPLKVVLTASVVGGPNDYEDFYCPTIEWEWGDETKSESKVDCDPYEAGKSEIVRSYTVEHRFNLGGEHRVQFRLKKNKKTVGSASVVVRVTGLYDRGGG
;
A
#
# COMPACT_ATOMS: atom_id res chain seq x y z
N MET A 1 -76.06 -44.49 -10.17
CA MET A 1 -75.05 -45.08 -11.06
C MET A 1 -73.72 -44.56 -10.65
N CYS A 2 -72.94 -45.38 -9.99
CA CYS A 2 -71.56 -44.99 -9.59
C CYS A 2 -70.56 -45.37 -10.70
N VAL A 3 -69.88 -44.39 -11.27
CA VAL A 3 -68.79 -44.61 -12.20
C VAL A 3 -67.51 -44.67 -11.39
N LYS A 4 -66.87 -45.86 -11.34
CA LYS A 4 -65.53 -46.00 -10.75
C LYS A 4 -64.51 -45.50 -11.73
N THR A 5 -63.89 -44.37 -11.40
CA THR A 5 -62.71 -43.88 -12.13
C THR A 5 -61.44 -44.39 -11.44
N THR A 6 -60.76 -45.33 -12.07
CA THR A 6 -59.49 -45.85 -11.65
C THR A 6 -58.39 -44.79 -11.90
N ARG A 7 -57.87 -44.21 -10.84
CA ARG A 7 -56.71 -43.30 -10.92
C ARG A 7 -55.43 -44.15 -11.00
N ARG A 8 -54.76 -44.11 -12.15
CA ARG A 8 -53.39 -44.57 -12.31
C ARG A 8 -52.49 -43.47 -11.75
N PHE A 9 -51.74 -43.79 -10.70
CA PHE A 9 -50.67 -42.96 -10.18
C PHE A 9 -49.48 -43.07 -11.11
N ALA A 10 -49.19 -42.00 -11.86
CA ALA A 10 -47.89 -41.84 -12.50
C ALA A 10 -46.97 -41.16 -11.50
N ALA A 11 -45.98 -41.88 -11.01
CA ALA A 11 -44.90 -41.31 -10.20
C ALA A 11 -43.97 -40.50 -11.09
N ALA A 12 -44.08 -39.16 -11.00
CA ALA A 12 -43.13 -38.26 -11.61
C ALA A 12 -41.93 -38.14 -10.66
N LEU A 13 -40.80 -38.79 -11.00
CA LEU A 13 -39.49 -38.54 -10.38
C LEU A 13 -39.06 -37.14 -10.78
N SER A 14 -39.24 -36.16 -9.92
CA SER A 14 -38.59 -34.87 -10.05
C SER A 14 -37.11 -34.99 -9.65
N VAL A 15 -36.23 -35.06 -10.62
CA VAL A 15 -34.79 -34.92 -10.40
C VAL A 15 -34.53 -33.46 -10.06
N PHE A 16 -34.38 -33.18 -8.77
CA PHE A 16 -33.83 -31.90 -8.29
C PHE A 16 -32.33 -31.87 -8.57
N THR A 17 -31.95 -31.25 -9.67
CA THR A 17 -30.54 -30.89 -9.91
C THR A 17 -30.18 -29.78 -8.96
N LEU A 18 -29.53 -30.11 -7.83
CA LEU A 18 -28.86 -29.16 -6.97
C LEU A 18 -27.68 -28.58 -7.76
N CYS A 19 -27.85 -27.38 -8.33
CA CYS A 19 -26.71 -26.55 -8.70
C CYS A 19 -26.00 -26.14 -7.41
N ALA A 20 -24.93 -26.87 -7.07
CA ALA A 20 -23.99 -26.44 -6.05
C ALA A 20 -23.27 -25.18 -6.59
N MET A 21 -23.79 -23.99 -6.26
CA MET A 21 -23.03 -22.77 -6.33
C MET A 21 -21.94 -22.86 -5.26
N GLY A 22 -20.76 -23.34 -5.68
CA GLY A 22 -19.58 -23.29 -4.86
C GLY A 22 -19.30 -21.82 -4.51
N PRO A 23 -18.84 -21.52 -3.27
CA PRO A 23 -18.42 -20.17 -2.95
C PRO A 23 -17.27 -19.83 -3.89
N THR A 24 -17.48 -18.87 -4.79
CA THR A 24 -16.37 -18.19 -5.46
C THR A 24 -15.57 -17.53 -4.36
N ALA A 25 -14.47 -18.17 -3.96
CA ALA A 25 -13.48 -17.55 -3.09
C ALA A 25 -12.96 -16.33 -3.88
N ALA A 26 -13.47 -15.14 -3.56
CA ALA A 26 -12.82 -13.91 -3.95
C ALA A 26 -11.42 -14.02 -3.36
N SER A 27 -10.40 -14.11 -4.22
CA SER A 27 -9.01 -14.05 -3.82
C SER A 27 -8.79 -12.66 -3.24
N ASP A 28 -8.86 -12.53 -1.91
CA ASP A 28 -8.47 -11.31 -1.20
C ASP A 28 -6.99 -11.08 -1.48
N LYS A 29 -6.70 -10.31 -2.53
CA LYS A 29 -5.35 -9.86 -2.82
C LYS A 29 -4.89 -9.02 -1.64
N LYS A 30 -4.04 -9.61 -0.81
CA LYS A 30 -3.50 -8.94 0.38
C LYS A 30 -2.84 -7.63 -0.04
N LYS A 31 -3.30 -6.52 0.51
CA LYS A 31 -2.73 -5.20 0.24
C LYS A 31 -1.25 -5.16 0.67
N PRO A 32 -0.35 -4.65 -0.19
CA PRO A 32 1.03 -4.41 0.22
C PRO A 32 1.12 -3.41 1.36
N SER A 33 2.13 -3.53 2.20
CA SER A 33 2.46 -2.57 3.26
C SER A 33 3.70 -1.76 2.91
N VAL A 34 3.84 -0.58 3.50
CA VAL A 34 5.00 0.28 3.30
C VAL A 34 5.80 0.38 4.58
N THR A 35 7.11 0.26 4.48
CA THR A 35 8.06 0.50 5.58
C THR A 35 9.04 1.59 5.17
N LEU A 36 9.56 2.35 6.15
CA LEU A 36 10.52 3.41 5.89
C LEU A 36 11.72 3.27 6.82
N ARG A 37 12.92 3.37 6.27
CA ARG A 37 14.19 3.35 7.00
C ARG A 37 15.00 4.59 6.67
N ALA A 38 15.72 5.10 7.66
CA ALA A 38 16.68 6.18 7.53
C ALA A 38 18.07 5.68 7.91
N ASN A 39 19.07 6.11 7.18
CA ASN A 39 20.46 5.80 7.50
C ASN A 39 21.36 7.03 7.20
N PRO A 40 22.01 7.62 8.22
CA PRO A 40 21.84 7.35 9.66
C PRO A 40 20.50 7.87 10.22
N VAL A 41 20.05 7.33 11.36
CA VAL A 41 18.85 7.82 12.06
C VAL A 41 19.14 8.98 13.01
N SER A 42 20.43 9.23 13.28
CA SER A 42 20.88 10.35 14.13
C SER A 42 22.28 10.79 13.74
N GLY A 43 22.57 12.04 14.03
CA GLY A 43 23.90 12.63 13.78
C GLY A 43 23.91 14.13 14.01
N MET A 44 25.04 14.76 13.70
CA MET A 44 25.20 16.22 13.86
C MET A 44 24.82 16.96 12.59
N ALA A 45 24.23 18.14 12.74
CA ALA A 45 23.93 19.04 11.60
C ALA A 45 25.22 19.60 10.98
N PRO A 46 25.30 19.74 9.65
CA PRO A 46 24.33 19.27 8.66
C PRO A 46 24.39 17.77 8.47
N LEU A 47 23.28 17.07 8.61
CA LEU A 47 23.19 15.61 8.51
C LEU A 47 22.57 15.18 7.17
N LYS A 48 23.32 14.42 6.41
CA LYS A 48 22.89 13.78 5.17
C LYS A 48 22.34 12.40 5.50
N VAL A 49 21.10 12.14 5.11
CA VAL A 49 20.38 10.91 5.43
C VAL A 49 19.87 10.27 4.15
N VAL A 50 20.14 8.99 3.98
CA VAL A 50 19.52 8.16 2.94
C VAL A 50 18.25 7.53 3.49
N LEU A 51 17.13 7.78 2.84
CA LEU A 51 15.84 7.22 3.19
C LEU A 51 15.42 6.18 2.16
N THR A 52 14.99 5.03 2.65
CA THR A 52 14.53 3.93 1.80
C THR A 52 13.14 3.50 2.25
N ALA A 53 12.15 3.73 1.40
CA ALA A 53 10.81 3.20 1.56
C ALA A 53 10.70 1.87 0.79
N SER A 54 10.20 0.85 1.46
CA SER A 54 10.04 -0.48 0.88
C SER A 54 8.57 -0.91 0.90
N VAL A 55 8.10 -1.43 -0.23
CA VAL A 55 6.76 -2.00 -0.38
C VAL A 55 6.86 -3.50 -0.21
N VAL A 56 6.21 -4.03 0.83
CA VAL A 56 6.34 -5.42 1.28
C VAL A 56 5.01 -6.14 1.19
N GLY A 57 5.06 -7.39 0.72
CA GLY A 57 3.89 -8.25 0.59
C GLY A 57 2.98 -7.86 -0.58
N GLY A 58 1.84 -8.51 -0.66
CA GLY A 58 0.89 -8.34 -1.74
C GLY A 58 1.40 -8.80 -3.11
N PRO A 59 0.52 -8.87 -4.12
CA PRO A 59 0.91 -9.24 -5.47
C PRO A 59 1.67 -8.10 -6.17
N ASN A 60 2.49 -8.44 -7.17
CA ASN A 60 3.26 -7.45 -7.93
C ASN A 60 2.38 -6.56 -8.82
N ASP A 61 1.20 -7.00 -9.15
CA ASP A 61 0.21 -6.29 -9.97
C ASP A 61 -0.89 -5.61 -9.14
N TYR A 62 -0.58 -5.16 -7.91
CA TYR A 62 -1.56 -4.48 -7.07
C TYR A 62 -1.85 -3.08 -7.61
N GLU A 63 -3.03 -2.87 -8.17
CA GLU A 63 -3.39 -1.69 -8.97
C GLU A 63 -3.20 -0.35 -8.24
N ASP A 64 -3.61 -0.27 -6.96
CA ASP A 64 -3.48 0.97 -6.19
C ASP A 64 -2.03 1.41 -5.97
N PHE A 65 -1.08 0.48 -6.06
CA PHE A 65 0.36 0.74 -5.92
C PHE A 65 1.07 0.86 -7.26
N TYR A 66 0.35 0.68 -8.37
CA TYR A 66 0.91 0.87 -9.68
C TYR A 66 0.95 2.36 -10.04
N CYS A 67 2.10 2.85 -10.40
CA CYS A 67 2.34 4.23 -10.82
C CYS A 67 1.74 5.29 -9.88
N PRO A 68 2.05 5.25 -8.58
CA PRO A 68 1.52 6.21 -7.63
C PRO A 68 2.25 7.55 -7.76
N THR A 69 1.63 8.61 -7.30
CA THR A 69 2.33 9.84 -6.94
C THR A 69 3.06 9.62 -5.61
N ILE A 70 4.34 9.95 -5.59
CA ILE A 70 5.22 9.79 -4.42
C ILE A 70 5.33 11.12 -3.71
N GLU A 71 5.02 11.16 -2.42
CA GLU A 71 5.18 12.34 -1.58
C GLU A 71 6.12 12.03 -0.42
N TRP A 72 7.10 12.91 -0.24
CA TRP A 72 7.99 12.96 0.92
C TRP A 72 7.72 14.22 1.71
N GLU A 73 7.47 14.08 3.00
CA GLU A 73 7.40 15.17 3.97
C GLU A 73 8.56 15.02 4.93
N TRP A 74 9.43 16.02 4.98
CA TRP A 74 10.76 15.87 5.60
C TRP A 74 10.77 16.14 7.10
N GLY A 75 9.70 16.74 7.64
CA GLY A 75 9.63 17.13 9.06
C GLY A 75 10.44 18.38 9.38
N ASP A 76 10.87 19.12 8.36
CA ASP A 76 11.55 20.41 8.41
C ASP A 76 10.71 21.51 7.72
N GLU A 77 9.39 21.32 7.68
CA GLU A 77 8.41 22.16 6.97
C GLU A 77 8.51 22.11 5.43
N THR A 78 9.41 21.29 4.91
CA THR A 78 9.53 21.04 3.47
C THR A 78 8.94 19.72 3.05
N LYS A 79 8.54 19.65 1.79
CA LYS A 79 8.03 18.41 1.16
C LYS A 79 8.40 18.36 -0.31
N SER A 80 8.43 17.17 -0.86
CA SER A 80 8.61 16.96 -2.29
C SER A 80 7.57 15.95 -2.80
N GLU A 81 7.13 16.16 -4.02
CA GLU A 81 6.20 15.29 -4.71
C GLU A 81 6.75 14.96 -6.09
N SER A 82 6.66 13.71 -6.48
CA SER A 82 7.04 13.28 -7.82
C SER A 82 5.99 12.33 -8.39
N LYS A 83 5.72 12.50 -9.67
CA LYS A 83 4.82 11.66 -10.45
C LYS A 83 5.57 11.18 -11.68
N VAL A 84 5.47 9.89 -11.96
CA VAL A 84 6.02 9.27 -13.17
C VAL A 84 4.87 8.99 -14.13
N ASP A 85 5.09 9.24 -15.42
CA ASP A 85 4.16 8.81 -16.45
C ASP A 85 4.39 7.32 -16.72
N CYS A 86 3.32 6.54 -16.62
CA CYS A 86 3.35 5.11 -16.85
C CYS A 86 2.33 4.71 -17.91
N ASP A 87 2.56 3.56 -18.52
CA ASP A 87 1.56 2.93 -19.38
C ASP A 87 0.28 2.61 -18.58
N PRO A 88 -0.87 2.48 -19.24
CA PRO A 88 -2.10 2.05 -18.57
C PRO A 88 -1.91 0.74 -17.80
N TYR A 89 -2.55 0.64 -16.64
CA TYR A 89 -2.49 -0.57 -15.83
C TYR A 89 -3.08 -1.77 -16.58
N GLU A 90 -2.35 -2.88 -16.58
CA GLU A 90 -2.77 -4.18 -17.09
C GLU A 90 -2.58 -5.26 -16.01
N ALA A 91 -3.68 -5.88 -15.56
CA ALA A 91 -3.62 -6.96 -14.57
C ALA A 91 -2.74 -8.13 -15.06
N GLY A 92 -1.87 -8.61 -14.18
CA GLY A 92 -0.92 -9.70 -14.48
C GLY A 92 0.30 -9.28 -15.30
N LYS A 93 0.37 -8.05 -15.79
CA LYS A 93 1.53 -7.52 -16.54
C LYS A 93 2.18 -6.33 -15.86
N SER A 94 1.39 -5.39 -15.36
CA SER A 94 1.91 -4.22 -14.67
C SER A 94 2.52 -4.62 -13.34
N GLU A 95 3.71 -4.10 -13.07
CA GLU A 95 4.45 -4.39 -11.83
C GLU A 95 4.60 -3.13 -10.98
N ILE A 96 4.41 -3.27 -9.68
CA ILE A 96 4.60 -2.19 -8.71
C ILE A 96 6.08 -2.02 -8.38
N VAL A 97 6.49 -0.77 -8.13
CA VAL A 97 7.82 -0.48 -7.62
C VAL A 97 7.89 -0.86 -6.14
N ARG A 98 8.91 -1.64 -5.78
CA ARG A 98 9.09 -2.19 -4.43
C ARG A 98 10.02 -1.38 -3.54
N SER A 99 10.79 -0.45 -4.09
CA SER A 99 11.76 0.35 -3.34
C SER A 99 11.87 1.75 -3.89
N TYR A 100 11.86 2.72 -2.99
CA TYR A 100 12.05 4.14 -3.28
C TYR A 100 13.15 4.66 -2.36
N THR A 101 14.25 5.12 -2.94
CA THR A 101 15.40 5.65 -2.21
C THR A 101 15.61 7.10 -2.56
N VAL A 102 15.85 7.91 -1.54
CA VAL A 102 16.14 9.33 -1.68
C VAL A 102 17.13 9.77 -0.62
N GLU A 103 17.84 10.83 -0.91
CA GLU A 103 18.78 11.47 0.00
C GLU A 103 18.23 12.85 0.40
N HIS A 104 18.25 13.15 1.69
CA HIS A 104 17.87 14.46 2.22
C HIS A 104 18.90 14.96 3.22
N ARG A 105 19.12 16.27 3.23
CA ARG A 105 20.08 16.93 4.13
C ARG A 105 19.34 17.81 5.13
N PHE A 106 19.50 17.48 6.40
CA PHE A 106 18.98 18.27 7.51
C PHE A 106 20.05 19.25 7.98
N ASN A 107 19.80 20.53 7.82
CA ASN A 107 20.75 21.58 8.15
C ASN A 107 20.61 22.09 9.59
N LEU A 108 19.46 21.86 10.22
CA LEU A 108 19.15 22.31 11.57
C LEU A 108 19.00 21.12 12.52
N GLY A 109 19.40 21.33 13.77
CA GLY A 109 19.16 20.38 14.85
C GLY A 109 17.66 20.24 15.15
N GLY A 110 17.29 19.08 15.66
CA GLY A 110 15.92 18.78 16.05
C GLY A 110 15.53 17.33 15.77
N GLU A 111 14.30 17.02 16.10
CA GLU A 111 13.67 15.76 15.79
C GLU A 111 12.79 15.94 14.54
N HIS A 112 13.18 15.29 13.45
CA HIS A 112 12.49 15.38 12.18
C HIS A 112 11.72 14.11 11.91
N ARG A 113 10.39 14.19 11.88
CA ARG A 113 9.52 13.07 11.47
C ARG A 113 9.36 13.08 9.98
N VAL A 114 10.10 12.21 9.30
CA VAL A 114 9.97 12.00 7.86
C VAL A 114 8.78 11.10 7.59
N GLN A 115 7.94 11.49 6.65
CA GLN A 115 6.80 10.69 6.18
C GLN A 115 6.94 10.42 4.67
N PHE A 116 6.68 9.21 4.31
CA PHE A 116 6.58 8.76 2.92
C PHE A 116 5.14 8.36 2.63
N ARG A 117 4.59 8.84 1.53
CA ARG A 117 3.23 8.49 1.10
C ARG A 117 3.20 8.13 -0.39
N LEU A 118 2.48 7.06 -0.68
CA LEU A 118 2.06 6.71 -2.04
C LEU A 118 0.62 7.15 -2.22
N LYS A 119 0.36 7.96 -3.25
CA LYS A 119 -0.96 8.51 -3.55
C LYS A 119 -1.47 8.00 -4.89
N LYS A 120 -2.73 7.64 -4.95
CA LYS A 120 -3.47 7.32 -6.17
C LYS A 120 -4.73 8.17 -6.21
N ASN A 121 -4.91 8.94 -7.27
CA ASN A 121 -6.08 9.84 -7.40
C ASN A 121 -6.29 10.73 -6.16
N LYS A 122 -5.24 11.36 -5.67
CA LYS A 122 -5.22 12.22 -4.46
C LYS A 122 -5.49 11.47 -3.13
N LYS A 123 -5.70 10.16 -3.15
CA LYS A 123 -5.89 9.34 -1.97
C LYS A 123 -4.57 8.66 -1.58
N THR A 124 -4.21 8.68 -0.30
CA THR A 124 -3.07 7.93 0.22
C THR A 124 -3.41 6.44 0.24
N VAL A 125 -2.66 5.65 -0.51
CA VAL A 125 -2.82 4.19 -0.62
C VAL A 125 -1.82 3.44 0.25
N GLY A 126 -0.67 4.03 0.54
CA GLY A 126 0.34 3.49 1.44
C GLY A 126 1.15 4.61 2.07
N SER A 127 1.60 4.41 3.31
CA SER A 127 2.43 5.39 4.02
C SER A 127 3.30 4.73 5.08
N ALA A 128 4.42 5.37 5.38
CA ALA A 128 5.29 5.00 6.49
C ALA A 128 6.00 6.25 7.01
N SER A 129 6.50 6.19 8.25
CA SER A 129 7.24 7.30 8.84
C SER A 129 8.45 6.79 9.64
N VAL A 130 9.46 7.66 9.76
CA VAL A 130 10.65 7.42 10.57
C VAL A 130 11.07 8.74 11.21
N VAL A 131 11.65 8.67 12.39
CA VAL A 131 12.17 9.86 13.09
C VAL A 131 13.68 9.90 12.93
N VAL A 132 14.20 11.05 12.45
CA VAL A 132 15.62 11.36 12.37
C VAL A 132 15.95 12.40 13.44
N ARG A 133 16.98 12.12 14.26
CA ARG A 133 17.43 13.03 15.31
C ARG A 133 18.71 13.70 14.91
N VAL A 134 18.67 15.03 14.79
CA VAL A 134 19.81 15.84 14.41
C VAL A 134 20.26 16.71 15.56
N THR A 135 21.49 16.56 16.00
CA THR A 135 22.08 17.41 17.02
C THR A 135 22.56 18.72 16.40
N GLY A 136 22.09 19.85 16.87
CA GLY A 136 22.55 21.14 16.42
C GLY A 136 23.93 21.50 16.98
N LEU A 137 24.65 22.38 16.28
CA LEU A 137 25.98 22.85 16.71
C LEU A 137 25.92 23.69 18.01
N TYR A 138 24.74 24.17 18.41
CA TYR A 138 24.52 25.03 19.55
C TYR A 138 23.90 24.34 20.78
N ASP A 139 23.66 23.04 20.72
CA ASP A 139 23.06 22.27 21.83
C ASP A 139 24.07 21.89 22.92
N ARG A 140 25.25 22.50 22.93
CA ARG A 140 26.32 22.31 23.93
C ARG A 140 26.34 23.37 25.03
N GLY A 141 25.21 23.96 25.40
CA GLY A 141 25.21 25.05 26.33
C GLY A 141 24.00 25.15 27.24
N GLY A 142 23.68 24.07 27.94
CA GLY A 142 22.69 24.04 28.98
C GLY A 142 23.15 23.13 30.10
N GLY A 143 24.12 23.59 30.90
CA GLY A 143 24.45 22.99 32.17
C GLY A 143 23.70 23.70 33.26
#